data_46055bf27daf98e6e5f6a9f7d0f3321b
#
_entry.id   46055bf27daf98e6e5f6a9f7d0f3321b
#
_cell.length_a   1.000
_cell.length_b   1.000
_cell.length_c   1.000
_cell.angle_alpha   90.00
_cell.angle_beta   90.00
_cell.angle_gamma   90.00
#
_symmetry.space_group_name_H-M   'P 1'
#
loop_
_entity.id
_entity.type
_entity.pdbx_description
1 polymer ?
#
loop_
_entity_poly.entity_id
_entity_poly.type
_entity_poly.pdbx_seq_one_letter_code
_entity_poly.pdbx_strand_id
1 'polypeptide(L)'
;FKDYPRFDFSKAKTYPLLKRQNRSSIKNMKNPGKVKPSRSENSEIQLLAEKTVKAHKNGLPVIVMMGAHLIKNGLGPLLNDLMKRKVISITGVNGACPIHDTEIAYCGRTSETVSEALPRGKFGFARETGEILNTAYKEALIRDIGAGTALGAVIAGDIKAGRHIDFPYRDLSVFYNAYKEHIPITIHATMGTDITDQHPNVSFRAKGYASGVDFAIFAEMITHLNRGGVVIDIGCLLYTSDA
;
A
#
# COMPACT_ATOMS: atom_id res chain seq x y z
N PHE A 1 2.16 -36.69 -14.04
CA PHE A 1 2.28 -35.32 -14.55
C PHE A 1 3.74 -35.03 -14.86
N LYS A 2 4.01 -34.37 -16.00
CA LYS A 2 5.36 -33.95 -16.38
C LYS A 2 5.74 -32.71 -15.57
N ASP A 3 6.87 -32.73 -14.84
CA ASP A 3 7.34 -31.57 -14.11
C ASP A 3 8.13 -30.65 -15.06
N TYR A 4 7.81 -29.36 -15.01
CA TYR A 4 8.49 -28.33 -15.81
C TYR A 4 9.60 -27.67 -14.98
N PRO A 5 10.72 -27.26 -15.59
CA PRO A 5 11.74 -26.49 -14.90
C PRO A 5 11.18 -25.22 -14.29
N ARG A 6 11.58 -24.92 -13.06
CA ARG A 6 11.18 -23.71 -12.34
C ARG A 6 12.39 -22.83 -12.09
N PHE A 7 12.20 -21.54 -12.23
CA PHE A 7 13.26 -20.60 -11.87
C PHE A 7 13.49 -20.60 -10.36
N ASP A 8 14.76 -20.65 -9.97
CA ASP A 8 15.19 -20.56 -8.58
C ASP A 8 15.40 -19.08 -8.20
N PHE A 9 14.41 -18.48 -7.55
CA PHE A 9 14.45 -17.08 -7.15
C PHE A 9 15.55 -16.76 -6.14
N SER A 10 16.08 -17.75 -5.40
CA SER A 10 17.21 -17.54 -4.48
C SER A 10 18.46 -17.00 -5.18
N LYS A 11 18.57 -17.21 -6.50
CA LYS A 11 19.67 -16.72 -7.36
C LYS A 11 19.48 -15.29 -7.83
N ALA A 12 18.34 -14.68 -7.59
CA ALA A 12 18.06 -13.31 -8.03
C ALA A 12 18.96 -12.31 -7.30
N LYS A 13 19.59 -11.41 -8.05
CA LYS A 13 20.51 -10.40 -7.50
C LYS A 13 19.72 -9.13 -7.19
N THR A 14 19.87 -8.64 -5.98
CA THR A 14 19.28 -7.40 -5.51
C THR A 14 20.33 -6.31 -5.30
N TYR A 15 19.89 -5.06 -5.20
CA TYR A 15 20.77 -3.93 -4.91
C TYR A 15 20.15 -3.01 -3.84
N PRO A 16 20.96 -2.23 -3.10
CA PRO A 16 20.45 -1.36 -2.05
C PRO A 16 19.51 -0.28 -2.60
N LEU A 17 18.33 -0.12 -1.99
CA LEU A 17 17.34 0.90 -2.36
C LEU A 17 17.92 2.32 -2.32
N LEU A 18 18.79 2.60 -1.36
CA LEU A 18 19.42 3.92 -1.21
C LEU A 18 20.30 4.33 -2.41
N LYS A 19 20.75 3.35 -3.22
CA LYS A 19 21.52 3.60 -4.45
C LYS A 19 20.66 3.84 -5.68
N ARG A 20 19.33 3.68 -5.55
CA ARG A 20 18.39 3.85 -6.65
C ARG A 20 18.06 5.33 -6.90
N GLN A 21 17.95 5.72 -8.14
CA GLN A 21 17.36 6.99 -8.54
C GLN A 21 15.83 6.89 -8.44
N ASN A 22 15.20 7.89 -7.86
CA ASN A 22 13.77 7.90 -7.60
C ASN A 22 13.15 9.20 -8.11
N ARG A 23 11.93 9.12 -8.67
CA ARG A 23 11.19 10.25 -9.25
C ARG A 23 10.40 11.05 -8.21
N SER A 24 9.99 10.40 -7.13
CA SER A 24 9.15 11.00 -6.09
C SER A 24 9.88 11.01 -4.74
N SER A 25 9.60 12.02 -3.93
CA SER A 25 10.19 12.15 -2.59
C SER A 25 9.24 12.83 -1.63
N ILE A 26 9.59 12.82 -0.34
CA ILE A 26 8.83 13.50 0.73
C ILE A 26 8.68 15.01 0.49
N LYS A 27 9.50 15.62 -0.36
CA LYS A 27 9.37 17.04 -0.75
C LYS A 27 8.04 17.33 -1.48
N ASN A 28 7.47 16.32 -2.11
CA ASN A 28 6.22 16.42 -2.86
C ASN A 28 4.97 16.17 -1.99
N MET A 29 5.17 15.79 -0.71
CA MET A 29 4.07 15.46 0.19
C MET A 29 3.18 16.67 0.47
N LYS A 30 1.88 16.45 0.37
CA LYS A 30 0.87 17.48 0.66
C LYS A 30 0.60 17.53 2.16
N ASN A 31 0.70 18.71 2.73
CA ASN A 31 0.38 18.92 4.15
C ASN A 31 -1.11 19.22 4.29
N PRO A 32 -1.90 18.39 5.02
CA PRO A 32 -3.34 18.61 5.20
C PRO A 32 -3.68 20.02 5.72
N GLY A 33 -2.89 20.56 6.64
CA GLY A 33 -3.10 21.88 7.20
C GLY A 33 -2.81 23.05 6.25
N LYS A 34 -2.15 22.80 5.11
CA LYS A 34 -1.83 23.80 4.08
C LYS A 34 -2.67 23.65 2.82
N VAL A 35 -3.39 22.54 2.66
CA VAL A 35 -4.28 22.34 1.53
C VAL A 35 -5.53 23.17 1.76
N LYS A 36 -5.72 24.21 0.96
CA LYS A 36 -6.97 24.95 0.94
C LYS A 36 -7.97 24.17 0.07
N PRO A 37 -9.14 23.79 0.60
CA PRO A 37 -10.17 23.21 -0.23
C PRO A 37 -10.54 24.24 -1.30
N SER A 38 -10.36 23.91 -2.57
CA SER A 38 -11.00 24.66 -3.64
C SER A 38 -12.49 24.35 -3.58
N ARG A 39 -13.34 25.36 -3.71
CA ARG A 39 -14.73 25.09 -4.05
C ARG A 39 -14.71 24.42 -5.42
N SER A 40 -14.95 23.13 -5.45
CA SER A 40 -15.15 22.44 -6.70
C SER A 40 -16.45 22.97 -7.30
N GLU A 41 -16.40 23.48 -8.53
CA GLU A 41 -17.59 23.77 -9.32
C GLU A 41 -18.28 22.48 -9.78
N ASN A 42 -17.62 21.32 -9.59
CA ASN A 42 -18.17 20.03 -9.92
C ASN A 42 -19.16 19.57 -8.82
N SER A 43 -20.43 19.59 -9.17
CA SER A 43 -21.53 19.17 -8.29
C SER A 43 -21.41 17.70 -7.82
N GLU A 44 -20.81 16.83 -8.61
CA GLU A 44 -20.62 15.42 -8.26
C GLU A 44 -19.60 15.25 -7.13
N ILE A 45 -18.51 16.03 -7.14
CA ILE A 45 -17.52 16.02 -6.05
C ILE A 45 -18.16 16.56 -4.76
N GLN A 46 -18.98 17.61 -4.85
CA GLN A 46 -19.72 18.14 -3.70
C GLN A 46 -20.67 17.08 -3.14
N LEU A 47 -21.44 16.43 -4.00
CA LEU A 47 -22.38 15.37 -3.60
C LEU A 47 -21.64 14.20 -2.95
N LEU A 48 -20.48 13.80 -3.49
CA LEU A 48 -19.63 12.74 -2.88
C LEU A 48 -19.19 13.16 -1.47
N ALA A 49 -18.71 14.40 -1.31
CA ALA A 49 -18.28 14.91 -0.02
C ALA A 49 -19.44 14.94 0.99
N GLU A 50 -20.63 15.40 0.59
CA GLU A 50 -21.82 15.40 1.44
C GLU A 50 -22.25 14.00 1.87
N LYS A 51 -22.27 13.04 0.94
CA LYS A 51 -22.56 11.64 1.24
C LYS A 51 -21.54 11.03 2.18
N THR A 52 -20.25 11.33 1.98
CA THR A 52 -19.17 10.85 2.85
C THR A 52 -19.33 11.38 4.27
N VAL A 53 -19.57 12.68 4.42
CA VAL A 53 -19.82 13.31 5.73
C VAL A 53 -21.08 12.71 6.40
N LYS A 54 -22.15 12.50 5.64
CA LYS A 54 -23.37 11.89 6.14
C LYS A 54 -23.14 10.45 6.61
N ALA A 55 -22.43 9.64 5.82
CA ALA A 55 -22.09 8.27 6.19
C ALA A 55 -21.26 8.24 7.49
N HIS A 56 -20.20 9.03 7.57
CA HIS A 56 -19.36 9.14 8.76
C HIS A 56 -20.15 9.56 10.01
N LYS A 57 -20.98 10.62 9.92
CA LYS A 57 -21.82 11.08 11.06
C LYS A 57 -22.82 10.03 11.53
N ASN A 58 -23.28 9.17 10.65
CA ASN A 58 -24.22 8.09 10.97
C ASN A 58 -23.54 6.77 11.37
N GLY A 59 -22.21 6.74 11.52
CA GLY A 59 -21.46 5.52 11.84
C GLY A 59 -21.49 4.47 10.73
N LEU A 60 -21.73 4.89 9.49
CA LEU A 60 -21.78 4.01 8.32
C LEU A 60 -20.41 3.94 7.64
N PRO A 61 -20.05 2.82 7.00
CA PRO A 61 -18.72 2.65 6.44
C PRO A 61 -18.42 3.62 5.29
N VAL A 62 -17.20 4.15 5.33
CA VAL A 62 -16.56 4.85 4.21
C VAL A 62 -15.37 4.00 3.78
N ILE A 63 -15.50 3.35 2.65
CA ILE A 63 -14.50 2.47 2.05
C ILE A 63 -13.72 3.25 1.01
N VAL A 64 -12.39 3.23 1.10
CA VAL A 64 -11.51 3.80 0.08
C VAL A 64 -10.81 2.68 -0.65
N MET A 65 -10.95 2.63 -1.97
CA MET A 65 -10.16 1.79 -2.86
C MET A 65 -9.16 2.67 -3.59
N MET A 66 -7.88 2.26 -3.66
CA MET A 66 -6.89 3.10 -4.32
C MET A 66 -5.74 2.31 -4.95
N GLY A 67 -5.16 2.90 -5.99
CA GLY A 67 -3.88 2.53 -6.55
C GLY A 67 -2.72 3.33 -5.94
N ALA A 68 -1.49 2.96 -6.33
CA ALA A 68 -0.26 3.55 -5.81
C ALA A 68 -0.05 5.03 -6.19
N HIS A 69 -0.74 5.55 -7.20
CA HIS A 69 -0.56 6.92 -7.67
C HIS A 69 -0.81 7.96 -6.58
N LEU A 70 -1.77 7.70 -5.70
CA LEU A 70 -2.07 8.58 -4.58
C LEU A 70 -0.85 8.75 -3.66
N ILE A 71 -0.14 7.66 -3.35
CA ILE A 71 1.10 7.70 -2.54
C ILE A 71 2.23 8.37 -3.32
N LYS A 72 2.46 7.97 -4.59
CA LYS A 72 3.52 8.53 -5.44
C LYS A 72 3.40 10.04 -5.63
N ASN A 73 2.19 10.56 -5.70
CA ASN A 73 1.89 11.99 -5.86
C ASN A 73 1.86 12.76 -4.54
N GLY A 74 2.20 12.11 -3.43
CA GLY A 74 2.36 12.76 -2.14
C GLY A 74 1.05 13.03 -1.39
N LEU A 75 -0.04 12.31 -1.71
CA LEU A 75 -1.34 12.49 -1.07
C LEU A 75 -1.54 11.59 0.18
N GLY A 76 -0.57 10.73 0.51
CA GLY A 76 -0.62 9.87 1.70
C GLY A 76 -0.97 10.61 2.99
N PRO A 77 -0.38 11.79 3.30
CA PRO A 77 -0.72 12.54 4.50
C PRO A 77 -2.19 12.99 4.58
N LEU A 78 -2.88 13.17 3.44
CA LEU A 78 -4.33 13.48 3.43
C LEU A 78 -5.15 12.27 3.86
N LEU A 79 -4.77 11.07 3.39
CA LEU A 79 -5.40 9.82 3.85
C LEU A 79 -5.16 9.61 5.35
N ASN A 80 -3.92 9.85 5.81
CA ASN A 80 -3.57 9.72 7.20
C ASN A 80 -4.39 10.66 8.10
N ASP A 81 -4.67 11.89 7.64
CA ASP A 81 -5.56 12.83 8.35
C ASP A 81 -7.00 12.30 8.43
N LEU A 82 -7.53 11.78 7.33
CA LEU A 82 -8.87 11.19 7.29
C LEU A 82 -8.97 9.94 8.18
N MET A 83 -7.92 9.11 8.24
CA MET A 83 -7.85 7.95 9.13
C MET A 83 -7.82 8.38 10.60
N LYS A 84 -6.98 9.35 10.98
CA LYS A 84 -6.91 9.91 12.35
C LYS A 84 -8.26 10.47 12.79
N ARG A 85 -8.99 11.07 11.88
CA ARG A 85 -10.34 11.59 12.11
C ARG A 85 -11.43 10.52 12.03
N LYS A 86 -11.07 9.26 11.83
CA LYS A 86 -12.00 8.11 11.72
C LYS A 86 -13.04 8.26 10.61
N VAL A 87 -12.74 9.06 9.58
CA VAL A 87 -13.62 9.21 8.41
C VAL A 87 -13.57 7.96 7.54
N ILE A 88 -12.38 7.38 7.36
CA ILE A 88 -12.17 6.14 6.59
C ILE A 88 -12.37 4.95 7.51
N SER A 89 -13.20 4.00 7.11
CA SER A 89 -13.47 2.77 7.86
C SER A 89 -12.53 1.63 7.45
N ILE A 90 -12.16 1.56 6.18
CA ILE A 90 -11.22 0.59 5.59
C ILE A 90 -10.64 1.14 4.30
N THR A 91 -9.42 0.71 3.99
CA THR A 91 -8.78 1.00 2.70
C THR A 91 -8.39 -0.30 1.99
N GLY A 92 -8.86 -0.50 0.76
CA GLY A 92 -8.42 -1.58 -0.13
C GLY A 92 -7.36 -1.08 -1.12
N VAL A 93 -6.22 -1.79 -1.24
CA VAL A 93 -5.14 -1.38 -2.13
C VAL A 93 -4.61 -2.54 -2.97
N ASN A 94 -4.02 -2.22 -4.12
CA ASN A 94 -3.30 -3.20 -4.94
C ASN A 94 -1.86 -3.43 -4.46
N GLY A 95 -1.17 -4.43 -5.03
CA GLY A 95 0.21 -4.78 -4.68
C GLY A 95 1.26 -3.69 -4.91
N ALA A 96 0.95 -2.64 -5.68
CA ALA A 96 1.88 -1.53 -5.89
C ALA A 96 1.88 -0.51 -4.74
N CYS A 97 0.76 -0.34 -4.03
CA CYS A 97 0.67 0.59 -2.90
C CYS A 97 1.68 0.31 -1.80
N PRO A 98 1.80 -0.93 -1.28
CA PRO A 98 2.74 -1.23 -0.21
C PRO A 98 4.20 -0.99 -0.62
N ILE A 99 4.55 -1.14 -1.91
CA ILE A 99 5.89 -0.84 -2.42
C ILE A 99 6.23 0.62 -2.18
N HIS A 100 5.40 1.53 -2.69
CA HIS A 100 5.68 2.96 -2.63
C HIS A 100 5.60 3.51 -1.20
N ASP A 101 4.65 3.03 -0.41
CA ASP A 101 4.48 3.45 0.98
C ASP A 101 5.67 3.02 1.86
N THR A 102 6.10 1.76 1.71
CA THR A 102 7.28 1.22 2.41
C THR A 102 8.55 1.99 2.06
N GLU A 103 8.76 2.29 0.78
CA GLU A 103 9.92 3.05 0.31
C GLU A 103 9.93 4.48 0.86
N ILE A 104 8.77 5.14 0.92
CA ILE A 104 8.63 6.45 1.58
C ILE A 104 8.96 6.32 3.06
N ALA A 105 8.42 5.35 3.77
CA ALA A 105 8.68 5.14 5.20
C ALA A 105 10.16 4.88 5.49
N TYR A 106 10.84 4.10 4.63
CA TYR A 106 12.22 3.69 4.79
C TYR A 106 13.22 4.80 4.42
N CYS A 107 13.07 5.43 3.24
CA CYS A 107 14.10 6.34 2.72
C CYS A 107 13.57 7.70 2.22
N GLY A 108 12.29 8.00 2.42
CA GLY A 108 11.67 9.26 2.00
C GLY A 108 11.61 9.47 0.48
N ARG A 109 11.82 8.41 -0.29
CA ARG A 109 11.84 8.46 -1.77
C ARG A 109 11.21 7.21 -2.34
N THR A 110 10.60 7.32 -3.51
CA THR A 110 10.01 6.18 -4.22
C THR A 110 9.92 6.43 -5.72
N SER A 111 9.39 5.47 -6.46
CA SER A 111 9.16 5.54 -7.90
C SER A 111 10.44 5.44 -8.72
N GLU A 112 10.82 4.22 -9.06
CA GLU A 112 11.98 3.91 -9.89
C GLU A 112 11.85 4.49 -11.30
N THR A 113 12.98 4.88 -11.90
CA THR A 113 13.03 5.28 -13.31
C THR A 113 13.12 4.02 -14.18
N VAL A 114 11.97 3.55 -14.66
CA VAL A 114 11.83 2.28 -15.40
C VAL A 114 12.73 2.23 -16.65
N SER A 115 12.73 3.30 -17.44
CA SER A 115 13.53 3.40 -18.67
C SER A 115 15.04 3.22 -18.46
N GLU A 116 15.55 3.54 -17.27
CA GLU A 116 16.95 3.36 -16.92
C GLU A 116 17.25 2.01 -16.27
N ALA A 117 16.30 1.50 -15.48
CA ALA A 117 16.49 0.28 -14.69
C ALA A 117 16.26 -0.99 -15.52
N LEU A 118 15.25 -0.99 -16.40
CA LEU A 118 14.84 -2.16 -17.18
C LEU A 118 15.93 -2.69 -18.11
N PRO A 119 16.63 -1.86 -18.94
CA PRO A 119 17.69 -2.35 -19.80
C PRO A 119 18.90 -2.93 -19.03
N ARG A 120 19.04 -2.57 -17.74
CA ARG A 120 20.11 -3.04 -16.88
C ARG A 120 19.70 -4.26 -16.03
N GLY A 121 18.51 -4.81 -16.22
CA GLY A 121 17.95 -5.90 -15.42
C GLY A 121 17.81 -5.56 -13.93
N LYS A 122 17.61 -4.27 -13.58
CA LYS A 122 17.53 -3.79 -12.19
C LYS A 122 16.12 -3.44 -11.75
N PHE A 123 15.20 -3.30 -12.70
CA PHE A 123 13.83 -2.89 -12.39
C PHE A 123 13.17 -3.82 -11.37
N GLY A 124 12.72 -3.25 -10.27
CA GLY A 124 12.02 -3.98 -9.21
C GLY A 124 12.92 -4.76 -8.24
N PHE A 125 14.24 -4.74 -8.37
CA PHE A 125 15.16 -5.52 -7.54
C PHE A 125 15.79 -4.74 -6.37
N ALA A 126 15.15 -3.66 -5.90
CA ALA A 126 15.58 -2.96 -4.70
C ALA A 126 15.44 -3.89 -3.48
N ARG A 127 16.58 -4.20 -2.83
CA ARG A 127 16.67 -5.24 -1.80
C ARG A 127 15.73 -4.99 -0.63
N GLU A 128 15.78 -3.82 -0.03
CA GLU A 128 15.02 -3.49 1.18
C GLU A 128 13.52 -3.53 0.91
N THR A 129 13.06 -3.10 -0.28
CA THR A 129 11.65 -3.18 -0.68
C THR A 129 11.17 -4.64 -0.65
N GLY A 130 11.91 -5.56 -1.28
CA GLY A 130 11.54 -6.98 -1.28
C GLY A 130 11.68 -7.64 0.09
N GLU A 131 12.70 -7.29 0.87
CA GLU A 131 12.90 -7.83 2.22
C GLU A 131 11.75 -7.45 3.15
N ILE A 132 11.36 -6.18 3.19
CA ILE A 132 10.30 -5.69 4.07
C ILE A 132 8.96 -6.32 3.70
N LEU A 133 8.57 -6.26 2.43
CA LEU A 133 7.25 -6.74 2.00
C LEU A 133 7.12 -8.26 2.10
N ASN A 134 8.12 -9.02 1.67
CA ASN A 134 8.07 -10.47 1.79
C ASN A 134 8.19 -10.95 3.26
N THR A 135 8.82 -10.17 4.15
CA THR A 135 8.77 -10.42 5.58
C THR A 135 7.36 -10.18 6.11
N ALA A 136 6.71 -9.08 5.75
CA ALA A 136 5.33 -8.81 6.15
C ALA A 136 4.37 -9.94 5.74
N TYR A 137 4.48 -10.46 4.51
CA TYR A 137 3.68 -11.60 4.07
C TYR A 137 3.96 -12.87 4.90
N LYS A 138 5.22 -13.17 5.21
CA LYS A 138 5.57 -14.35 6.03
C LYS A 138 5.05 -14.24 7.46
N GLU A 139 5.20 -13.07 8.05
CA GLU A 139 4.68 -12.79 9.39
C GLU A 139 3.14 -12.81 9.45
N ALA A 140 2.50 -12.34 8.38
CA ALA A 140 1.04 -12.45 8.25
C ALA A 140 0.57 -13.91 8.30
N LEU A 141 1.24 -14.82 7.57
CA LEU A 141 0.96 -16.25 7.61
C LEU A 141 1.19 -16.86 9.01
N ILE A 142 2.29 -16.47 9.68
CA ILE A 142 2.65 -17.02 11.00
C ILE A 142 1.65 -16.57 12.07
N ARG A 143 1.17 -15.33 11.99
CA ARG A 143 0.32 -14.68 13.00
C ARG A 143 -1.17 -14.76 12.69
N ASP A 144 -1.54 -15.35 11.56
CA ASP A 144 -2.94 -15.43 11.09
C ASP A 144 -3.61 -14.04 10.98
N ILE A 145 -2.90 -13.10 10.31
CA ILE A 145 -3.38 -11.73 10.09
C ILE A 145 -3.28 -11.35 8.62
N GLY A 146 -3.94 -10.25 8.24
CA GLY A 146 -3.86 -9.71 6.89
C GLY A 146 -2.50 -9.09 6.58
N ALA A 147 -2.15 -9.05 5.29
CA ALA A 147 -0.90 -8.47 4.80
C ALA A 147 -0.76 -7.00 5.16
N GLY A 148 -1.86 -6.23 5.07
CA GLY A 148 -1.86 -4.82 5.40
C GLY A 148 -1.56 -4.56 6.87
N THR A 149 -2.17 -5.34 7.76
CA THR A 149 -1.89 -5.28 9.20
C THR A 149 -0.43 -5.65 9.51
N ALA A 150 0.06 -6.74 8.91
CA ALA A 150 1.44 -7.17 9.11
C ALA A 150 2.44 -6.12 8.63
N LEU A 151 2.22 -5.49 7.49
CA LEU A 151 3.08 -4.41 6.99
C LEU A 151 3.07 -3.19 7.90
N GLY A 152 1.89 -2.79 8.38
CA GLY A 152 1.77 -1.70 9.37
C GLY A 152 2.57 -1.99 10.63
N ALA A 153 2.50 -3.22 11.17
CA ALA A 153 3.26 -3.68 12.33
C ALA A 153 4.77 -3.71 12.07
N VAL A 154 5.20 -4.10 10.86
CA VAL A 154 6.61 -4.03 10.46
C VAL A 154 7.13 -2.59 10.46
N ILE A 155 6.39 -1.66 9.86
CA ILE A 155 6.79 -0.24 9.81
C ILE A 155 6.74 0.39 11.21
N ALA A 156 5.84 -0.06 12.07
CA ALA A 156 5.77 0.37 13.48
C ALA A 156 6.99 -0.10 14.30
N GLY A 157 7.61 -1.22 13.90
CA GLY A 157 8.70 -1.86 14.62
C GLY A 157 8.26 -2.99 15.55
N ASP A 158 6.97 -3.32 15.59
CA ASP A 158 6.39 -4.42 16.37
C ASP A 158 6.74 -5.79 15.77
N ILE A 159 7.01 -5.81 14.47
CA ILE A 159 7.58 -6.94 13.73
C ILE A 159 8.89 -6.48 13.09
N LYS A 160 9.96 -7.25 13.30
CA LYS A 160 11.28 -6.93 12.73
C LYS A 160 11.37 -7.35 11.26
N ALA A 161 11.60 -6.41 10.36
CA ALA A 161 11.77 -6.68 8.93
C ALA A 161 13.14 -7.25 8.55
N GLY A 162 14.12 -7.17 9.44
CA GLY A 162 15.50 -7.60 9.23
C GLY A 162 16.45 -6.82 10.12
N ARG A 163 17.75 -7.16 10.03
CA ARG A 163 18.79 -6.40 10.73
C ARG A 163 18.96 -5.04 10.02
N HIS A 164 18.98 -3.95 10.77
CA HIS A 164 19.27 -2.58 10.27
C HIS A 164 18.23 -1.97 9.32
N ILE A 165 16.96 -2.35 9.43
CA ILE A 165 15.88 -1.69 8.73
C ILE A 165 15.14 -0.80 9.73
N ASP A 166 15.31 0.52 9.56
CA ASP A 166 14.61 1.56 10.31
C ASP A 166 13.68 2.34 9.40
N PHE A 167 12.64 2.93 9.97
CA PHE A 167 11.66 3.70 9.23
C PHE A 167 11.60 5.16 9.72
N PRO A 168 12.60 6.00 9.37
CA PRO A 168 12.68 7.38 9.85
C PRO A 168 11.52 8.26 9.38
N TYR A 169 10.81 7.85 8.34
CA TYR A 169 9.66 8.58 7.79
C TYR A 169 8.34 7.84 7.98
N ARG A 170 8.25 6.93 8.96
CA ARG A 170 7.05 6.11 9.19
C ARG A 170 5.77 6.92 9.39
N ASP A 171 5.86 8.12 9.95
CA ASP A 171 4.69 8.98 10.17
C ASP A 171 4.02 9.45 8.87
N LEU A 172 4.70 9.32 7.72
CA LEU A 172 4.14 9.59 6.39
C LEU A 172 3.47 8.35 5.78
N SER A 173 3.76 7.15 6.29
CA SER A 173 3.22 5.89 5.79
C SER A 173 1.73 5.77 6.06
N VAL A 174 0.99 5.36 5.04
CA VAL A 174 -0.45 5.07 5.15
C VAL A 174 -0.67 3.77 5.95
N PHE A 175 0.18 2.74 5.72
CA PHE A 175 0.08 1.47 6.45
C PHE A 175 0.40 1.63 7.94
N TYR A 176 1.42 2.41 8.28
CA TYR A 176 1.73 2.72 9.69
C TYR A 176 0.58 3.44 10.39
N ASN A 177 0.04 4.49 9.75
CA ASN A 177 -1.05 5.24 10.36
C ASN A 177 -2.34 4.39 10.46
N ALA A 178 -2.66 3.59 9.46
CA ALA A 178 -3.78 2.65 9.50
C ALA A 178 -3.63 1.67 10.68
N TYR A 179 -2.45 1.06 10.83
CA TYR A 179 -2.14 0.15 11.94
C TYR A 179 -2.27 0.86 13.30
N LYS A 180 -1.68 2.03 13.47
CA LYS A 180 -1.74 2.83 14.70
C LYS A 180 -3.16 3.25 15.07
N GLU A 181 -3.95 3.59 14.07
CA GLU A 181 -5.34 4.03 14.24
C GLU A 181 -6.34 2.87 14.29
N HIS A 182 -5.88 1.61 14.21
CA HIS A 182 -6.72 0.41 14.17
C HIS A 182 -7.77 0.45 13.04
N ILE A 183 -7.37 0.97 11.88
CA ILE A 183 -8.19 0.98 10.65
C ILE A 183 -7.65 -0.09 9.72
N PRO A 184 -8.47 -1.03 9.28
CA PRO A 184 -8.03 -2.05 8.32
C PRO A 184 -7.53 -1.41 7.02
N ILE A 185 -6.35 -1.85 6.57
CA ILE A 185 -5.85 -1.62 5.23
C ILE A 185 -5.54 -2.96 4.62
N THR A 186 -6.15 -3.29 3.48
CA THR A 186 -6.10 -4.62 2.87
C THR A 186 -5.33 -4.59 1.56
N ILE A 187 -4.40 -5.54 1.39
CA ILE A 187 -3.57 -5.66 0.18
C ILE A 187 -4.12 -6.77 -0.71
N HIS A 188 -4.70 -6.40 -1.83
CA HIS A 188 -5.17 -7.32 -2.87
C HIS A 188 -4.02 -7.59 -3.85
N ALA A 189 -3.12 -8.50 -3.44
CA ALA A 189 -1.91 -8.82 -4.19
C ALA A 189 -2.20 -9.73 -5.39
N THR A 190 -1.44 -9.56 -6.46
CA THR A 190 -1.51 -10.41 -7.64
C THR A 190 -0.27 -11.30 -7.73
N MET A 191 -0.46 -12.62 -7.81
CA MET A 191 0.64 -13.58 -7.90
C MET A 191 1.28 -13.55 -9.28
N GLY A 192 2.61 -13.41 -9.31
CA GLY A 192 3.39 -13.46 -10.53
C GLY A 192 3.43 -12.17 -11.34
N THR A 193 2.81 -11.08 -10.84
CA THR A 193 2.80 -9.77 -11.52
C THR A 193 3.42 -8.66 -10.67
N ASP A 194 3.41 -8.79 -9.35
CA ASP A 194 4.04 -7.81 -8.49
C ASP A 194 5.57 -7.93 -8.55
N ILE A 195 6.28 -6.81 -8.63
CA ILE A 195 7.75 -6.81 -8.75
C ILE A 195 8.47 -7.51 -7.59
N THR A 196 7.84 -7.62 -6.43
CA THR A 196 8.38 -8.31 -5.26
C THR A 196 8.34 -9.83 -5.37
N ASP A 197 7.62 -10.37 -6.36
CA ASP A 197 7.54 -11.80 -6.61
C ASP A 197 8.82 -12.40 -7.20
N GLN A 198 9.69 -11.57 -7.77
CA GLN A 198 10.97 -11.97 -8.32
C GLN A 198 12.14 -11.92 -7.32
N HIS A 199 11.87 -11.55 -6.06
CA HIS A 199 12.90 -11.43 -5.03
C HIS A 199 13.32 -12.79 -4.41
N PRO A 200 14.60 -12.91 -3.93
CA PRO A 200 15.12 -14.18 -3.42
C PRO A 200 14.40 -14.68 -2.16
N ASN A 201 13.73 -13.81 -1.42
CA ASN A 201 13.01 -14.16 -0.19
C ASN A 201 11.49 -14.34 -0.40
N VAL A 202 11.01 -14.44 -1.63
CA VAL A 202 9.58 -14.59 -1.95
C VAL A 202 8.99 -15.86 -1.34
N SER A 203 7.75 -15.77 -0.90
CA SER A 203 6.93 -16.92 -0.50
C SER A 203 5.51 -16.73 -1.04
N PHE A 204 5.22 -17.35 -2.17
CA PHE A 204 3.88 -17.30 -2.77
C PHE A 204 2.80 -17.87 -1.85
N ARG A 205 3.13 -18.89 -1.04
CA ARG A 205 2.23 -19.41 -0.01
C ARG A 205 1.85 -18.33 1.00
N ALA A 206 2.83 -17.60 1.54
CA ALA A 206 2.60 -16.57 2.52
C ALA A 206 1.84 -15.39 1.92
N LYS A 207 2.22 -14.96 0.71
CA LYS A 207 1.57 -13.87 0.00
C LYS A 207 0.11 -14.20 -0.31
N GLY A 208 -0.17 -15.41 -0.82
CA GLY A 208 -1.52 -15.86 -1.12
C GLY A 208 -2.41 -15.93 0.11
N TYR A 209 -1.89 -16.50 1.20
CA TYR A 209 -2.59 -16.57 2.46
C TYR A 209 -2.94 -15.18 2.99
N ALA A 210 -1.96 -14.32 3.11
CA ALA A 210 -2.12 -12.99 3.68
C ALA A 210 -3.09 -12.09 2.87
N SER A 211 -3.02 -12.17 1.53
CA SER A 211 -3.98 -11.47 0.67
C SER A 211 -5.38 -12.08 0.75
N GLY A 212 -5.49 -13.39 0.99
CA GLY A 212 -6.77 -14.06 1.23
C GLY A 212 -7.44 -13.59 2.53
N VAL A 213 -6.68 -13.44 3.61
CA VAL A 213 -7.17 -12.85 4.87
C VAL A 213 -7.63 -11.42 4.65
N ASP A 214 -6.85 -10.60 3.95
CA ASP A 214 -7.21 -9.22 3.61
C ASP A 214 -8.49 -9.16 2.78
N PHE A 215 -8.65 -10.07 1.82
CA PHE A 215 -9.88 -10.16 1.03
C PHE A 215 -11.10 -10.48 1.89
N ALA A 216 -10.98 -11.39 2.86
CA ALA A 216 -12.07 -11.74 3.76
C ALA A 216 -12.47 -10.53 4.65
N ILE A 217 -11.49 -9.78 5.18
CA ILE A 217 -11.73 -8.55 5.94
C ILE A 217 -12.46 -7.50 5.08
N PHE A 218 -12.01 -7.33 3.84
CA PHE A 218 -12.62 -6.37 2.92
C PHE A 218 -14.05 -6.77 2.54
N ALA A 219 -14.28 -8.05 2.25
CA ALA A 219 -15.58 -8.58 1.92
C ALA A 219 -16.59 -8.42 3.07
N GLU A 220 -16.16 -8.65 4.30
CA GLU A 220 -17.01 -8.39 5.48
C GLU A 220 -17.42 -6.93 5.55
N MET A 221 -16.51 -5.99 5.35
CA MET A 221 -16.84 -4.56 5.38
C MET A 221 -17.85 -4.16 4.30
N ILE A 222 -17.79 -4.77 3.11
CA ILE A 222 -18.75 -4.51 2.03
C ILE A 222 -20.18 -4.91 2.44
N THR A 223 -20.36 -5.94 3.26
CA THR A 223 -21.70 -6.35 3.73
C THR A 223 -22.41 -5.26 4.52
N HIS A 224 -21.67 -4.32 5.09
CA HIS A 224 -22.21 -3.21 5.88
C HIS A 224 -22.62 -1.98 5.05
N LEU A 225 -22.41 -1.99 3.73
CA LEU A 225 -22.75 -0.85 2.85
C LEU A 225 -24.26 -0.64 2.66
N ASN A 226 -25.08 -1.65 2.86
CA ASN A 226 -26.53 -1.65 2.54
C ASN A 226 -27.35 -0.54 3.22
N ARG A 227 -26.78 0.16 4.20
CA ARG A 227 -27.48 1.19 4.99
C ARG A 227 -27.12 2.62 4.61
N GLY A 228 -26.40 2.81 3.50
CA GLY A 228 -25.98 4.14 3.03
C GLY A 228 -24.51 4.45 3.28
N GLY A 229 -23.64 3.44 3.33
CA GLY A 229 -22.20 3.60 3.29
C GLY A 229 -21.71 4.16 1.95
N VAL A 230 -20.45 4.54 1.87
CA VAL A 230 -19.83 5.15 0.69
C VAL A 230 -18.61 4.36 0.27
N VAL A 231 -18.47 4.11 -1.03
CA VAL A 231 -17.23 3.58 -1.65
C VAL A 231 -16.63 4.68 -2.51
N ILE A 232 -15.36 4.95 -2.29
CA ILE A 232 -14.58 5.92 -3.05
C ILE A 232 -13.44 5.17 -3.74
N ASP A 233 -13.45 5.13 -5.07
CA ASP A 233 -12.35 4.58 -5.86
C ASP A 233 -11.48 5.72 -6.40
N ILE A 234 -10.18 5.70 -6.02
CA ILE A 234 -9.24 6.76 -6.38
C ILE A 234 -8.08 6.16 -7.16
N GLY A 235 -8.11 6.33 -8.49
CA GLY A 235 -7.00 5.93 -9.35
C GLY A 235 -6.72 4.43 -9.27
N CYS A 236 -7.75 3.60 -9.35
CA CYS A 236 -7.60 2.16 -9.50
C CYS A 236 -6.95 1.82 -10.84
N LEU A 237 -5.96 0.97 -10.79
CA LEU A 237 -4.96 0.75 -11.83
C LEU A 237 -5.36 -0.13 -13.00
N LEU A 238 -6.59 -0.54 -13.13
CA LEU A 238 -6.96 -1.41 -14.24
C LEU A 238 -6.90 -0.71 -15.63
N TYR A 239 -6.74 0.61 -15.67
CA TYR A 239 -6.79 1.37 -16.92
C TYR A 239 -5.66 2.40 -17.11
N THR A 240 -4.71 2.51 -16.22
CA THR A 240 -3.56 3.41 -16.39
C THR A 240 -2.27 2.61 -16.52
N SER A 241 -2.19 1.85 -17.58
CA SER A 241 -0.92 1.30 -18.07
C SER A 241 -0.14 2.36 -18.83
N ASP A 242 0.08 3.51 -18.25
CA ASP A 242 1.12 4.42 -18.70
C ASP A 242 2.38 4.07 -17.92
N ALA A 243 2.94 2.95 -18.32
CA ALA A 243 4.30 2.59 -18.00
C ALA A 243 5.27 3.40 -18.86
#